data_b2cc19d2651b0325db714f98f8ecf8a4
#
_entry.id   b2cc19d2651b0325db714f98f8ecf8a4
#
_cell.length_a   1.000
_cell.length_b   1.000
_cell.length_c   1.000
_cell.angle_alpha   90.00
_cell.angle_beta   90.00
_cell.angle_gamma   90.00
#
_symmetry.space_group_name_H-M   'P 1'
#
loop_
_entity.id
_entity.type
_entity.pdbx_description
1 polymer ?
#
loop_
_entity_poly.entity_id
_entity_poly.type
_entity_poly.pdbx_seq_one_letter_code
_entity_poly.pdbx_strand_id
1 'polypeptide(L)'
;MDVKARLQQLMDERGWTIYRLAKEGGIPWSTARNMFKRNNDPSIFTLENICKGLGITLSQFFDTENQQGFSPEQRRLIQQWSKLDESDRRLVLQLTEALNKK
;
A
#
# COMPACT_ATOMS: atom_id res chain seq x y z
N MET A 1 -1.86 -14.77 -9.16
CA MET A 1 -2.15 -13.52 -8.41
C MET A 1 -2.81 -12.50 -9.33
N ASP A 2 -3.84 -11.85 -8.87
CA ASP A 2 -4.45 -10.74 -9.59
C ASP A 2 -3.76 -9.42 -9.19
N VAL A 3 -2.93 -8.90 -10.08
CA VAL A 3 -2.17 -7.66 -9.85
C VAL A 3 -3.11 -6.48 -9.60
N LYS A 4 -4.18 -6.40 -10.37
CA LYS A 4 -5.18 -5.34 -10.23
C LYS A 4 -5.86 -5.37 -8.86
N ALA A 5 -6.25 -6.54 -8.40
CA ALA A 5 -6.86 -6.71 -7.09
C ALA A 5 -5.89 -6.32 -5.97
N ARG A 6 -4.62 -6.68 -6.11
CA ARG A 6 -3.59 -6.32 -5.15
C ARG A 6 -3.36 -4.81 -5.11
N LEU A 7 -3.31 -4.17 -6.27
CA LEU A 7 -3.20 -2.71 -6.37
C LEU A 7 -4.40 -2.03 -5.70
N GLN A 8 -5.60 -2.53 -5.96
CA GLN A 8 -6.82 -1.97 -5.39
C GLN A 8 -6.78 -2.09 -3.85
N GLN A 9 -6.33 -3.22 -3.33
CA GLN A 9 -6.16 -3.43 -1.90
C GLN A 9 -5.22 -2.38 -1.29
N LEU A 10 -4.05 -2.19 -1.90
CA LEU A 10 -3.05 -1.24 -1.40
C LEU A 10 -3.56 0.19 -1.47
N MET A 11 -4.30 0.54 -2.52
CA MET A 11 -4.93 1.85 -2.65
C MET A 11 -6.00 2.06 -1.58
N ASP A 12 -6.84 1.06 -1.35
CA ASP A 12 -7.92 1.15 -0.36
C ASP A 12 -7.34 1.33 1.06
N GLU A 13 -6.25 0.63 1.37
CA GLU A 13 -5.57 0.76 2.65
C GLU A 13 -5.07 2.18 2.90
N ARG A 14 -4.71 2.90 1.83
CA ARG A 14 -4.17 4.26 1.89
C ARG A 14 -5.21 5.34 1.63
N GLY A 15 -6.42 4.96 1.21
CA GLY A 15 -7.43 5.91 0.78
C GLY A 15 -7.06 6.63 -0.51
N TRP A 16 -6.31 5.96 -1.39
CA TRP A 16 -5.85 6.55 -2.65
C TRP A 16 -6.85 6.34 -3.78
N THR A 17 -6.94 7.35 -4.64
CA THR A 17 -7.63 7.28 -5.93
C THR A 17 -6.64 6.84 -7.01
N ILE A 18 -7.15 6.51 -8.20
CA ILE A 18 -6.30 6.22 -9.37
C ILE A 18 -5.41 7.42 -9.68
N TYR A 19 -5.94 8.63 -9.55
CA TYR A 19 -5.16 9.86 -9.75
C TYR A 19 -3.97 9.94 -8.79
N ARG A 20 -4.19 9.64 -7.52
CA ARG A 20 -3.13 9.64 -6.51
C ARG A 20 -2.08 8.58 -6.82
N LEU A 21 -2.52 7.39 -7.22
CA LEU A 21 -1.62 6.31 -7.61
C LEU A 21 -0.71 6.74 -8.76
N ALA A 22 -1.29 7.36 -9.81
CA ALA A 22 -0.54 7.83 -10.96
C ALA A 22 0.50 8.89 -10.55
N LYS A 23 0.08 9.84 -9.72
CA LYS A 23 0.95 10.92 -9.24
C LYS A 23 2.12 10.39 -8.43
N GLU A 24 1.86 9.54 -7.46
CA GLU A 24 2.89 9.00 -6.59
C GLU A 24 3.80 8.00 -7.31
N GLY A 25 3.26 7.26 -8.27
CA GLY A 25 4.02 6.32 -9.08
C GLY A 25 4.76 6.97 -10.25
N GLY A 26 4.53 8.26 -10.50
CA GLY A 26 5.18 8.96 -11.62
C GLY A 26 4.79 8.41 -12.98
N ILE A 27 3.57 7.90 -13.13
CA ILE A 27 3.05 7.37 -14.39
C ILE A 27 1.91 8.27 -14.90
N PRO A 28 1.66 8.29 -16.23
CA PRO A 28 0.53 9.04 -16.77
C PRO A 28 -0.79 8.54 -16.20
N TRP A 29 -1.72 9.47 -15.94
CA TRP A 29 -3.04 9.11 -15.43
C TRP A 29 -3.77 8.15 -16.38
N SER A 30 -3.63 8.35 -17.69
CA SER A 30 -4.23 7.48 -18.69
C SER A 30 -3.73 6.03 -18.57
N THR A 31 -2.44 5.85 -18.29
CA THR A 31 -1.85 4.52 -18.06
C THR A 31 -2.46 3.87 -16.83
N ALA A 32 -2.53 4.60 -15.71
CA ALA A 32 -3.11 4.09 -14.49
C ALA A 32 -4.60 3.74 -14.68
N ARG A 33 -5.36 4.62 -15.31
CA ARG A 33 -6.77 4.39 -15.61
C ARG A 33 -6.99 3.14 -16.47
N ASN A 34 -6.17 2.97 -17.50
CA ASN A 34 -6.30 1.82 -18.42
C ASN A 34 -5.98 0.49 -17.75
N MET A 35 -5.09 0.47 -16.77
CA MET A 35 -4.82 -0.72 -15.99
C MET A 35 -6.08 -1.25 -15.32
N PHE A 36 -6.90 -0.37 -14.77
CA PHE A 36 -8.13 -0.74 -14.08
C PHE A 36 -9.30 -0.92 -15.04
N LYS A 37 -9.46 -0.02 -16.00
CA LYS A 37 -10.62 -0.02 -16.91
C LYS A 37 -10.54 -1.13 -17.95
N ARG A 38 -9.35 -1.38 -18.51
CA ARG A 38 -9.15 -2.34 -19.59
C ARG A 38 -8.55 -3.66 -19.13
N ASN A 39 -8.32 -3.79 -17.84
CA ASN A 39 -7.74 -4.99 -17.24
C ASN A 39 -6.37 -5.35 -17.86
N ASN A 40 -5.58 -4.33 -18.17
CA ASN A 40 -4.22 -4.51 -18.68
C ASN A 40 -3.25 -4.61 -17.51
N ASP A 41 -2.44 -5.66 -17.47
CA ASP A 41 -1.39 -5.79 -16.47
C ASP A 41 -0.28 -4.78 -16.75
N PRO A 42 0.25 -4.11 -15.71
CA PRO A 42 1.38 -3.22 -15.90
C PRO A 42 2.65 -3.99 -16.22
N SER A 43 3.58 -3.36 -16.92
CA SER A 43 4.92 -3.90 -17.07
C SER A 43 5.63 -3.92 -15.71
N ILE A 44 6.69 -4.73 -15.60
CA ILE A 44 7.49 -4.77 -14.37
C ILE A 44 8.06 -3.38 -14.05
N PHE A 45 8.49 -2.65 -15.08
CA PHE A 45 9.00 -1.29 -14.89
C PHE A 45 7.94 -0.34 -14.30
N THR A 46 6.73 -0.39 -14.84
CA THR A 46 5.61 0.42 -14.34
C THR A 46 5.27 0.01 -12.90
N LEU A 47 5.26 -1.30 -12.62
CA LEU A 47 4.95 -1.81 -11.30
C LEU A 47 6.01 -1.39 -10.28
N GLU A 48 7.29 -1.38 -10.65
CA GLU A 48 8.35 -0.87 -9.78
C GLU A 48 8.13 0.60 -9.41
N ASN A 49 7.75 1.43 -10.37
CA ASN A 49 7.47 2.84 -10.13
C ASN A 49 6.26 3.01 -9.18
N ILE A 50 5.23 2.21 -9.37
CA ILE A 50 4.07 2.21 -8.50
C ILE A 50 4.47 1.80 -7.08
N CYS A 51 5.28 0.76 -6.93
CA CYS A 51 5.76 0.30 -5.63
C CYS A 51 6.58 1.37 -4.92
N LYS A 52 7.43 2.09 -5.64
CA LYS A 52 8.17 3.22 -5.07
C LYS A 52 7.23 4.28 -4.54
N GLY A 53 6.18 4.61 -5.29
CA GLY A 53 5.17 5.55 -4.84
C GLY A 53 4.40 5.07 -3.61
N LEU A 54 4.16 3.77 -3.52
CA LEU A 54 3.50 3.15 -2.37
C LEU A 54 4.43 2.98 -1.15
N GLY A 55 5.73 3.14 -1.35
CA GLY A 55 6.72 2.95 -0.28
C GLY A 55 6.98 1.48 0.04
N ILE A 56 6.81 0.59 -0.93
CA ILE A 56 7.04 -0.84 -0.77
C ILE A 56 7.97 -1.37 -1.86
N THR A 57 8.50 -2.57 -1.63
CA THR A 57 9.29 -3.28 -2.65
C THR A 57 8.38 -4.15 -3.50
N LEU A 58 8.88 -4.62 -4.65
CA LEU A 58 8.17 -5.62 -5.45
C LEU A 58 7.89 -6.90 -4.64
N SER A 59 8.85 -7.29 -3.83
CA SER A 59 8.73 -8.45 -2.96
C SER A 59 7.52 -8.31 -2.02
N GLN A 60 7.41 -7.15 -1.39
CA GLN A 60 6.29 -6.83 -0.50
C GLN A 60 4.96 -6.76 -1.26
N PHE A 61 5.00 -6.27 -2.50
CA PHE A 61 3.81 -6.23 -3.34
C PHE A 61 3.25 -7.63 -3.57
N PHE A 62 4.12 -8.59 -3.88
CA PHE A 62 3.70 -9.96 -4.17
C PHE A 62 3.54 -10.83 -2.91
N ASP A 63 3.90 -10.33 -1.74
CA ASP A 63 3.79 -11.07 -0.49
C ASP A 63 2.39 -10.90 0.08
N THR A 64 1.46 -11.73 -0.37
CA THR A 64 0.08 -11.73 0.10
C THR A 64 -0.12 -12.60 1.34
N GLU A 65 0.80 -13.51 1.62
CA GLU A 65 0.68 -14.44 2.74
C GLU A 65 0.73 -13.74 4.10
N ASN A 66 1.63 -12.77 4.25
CA ASN A 66 1.75 -12.00 5.48
C ASN A 66 0.48 -11.21 5.81
N GLN A 67 -0.27 -10.79 4.79
CA GLN A 67 -1.50 -10.05 5.00
C GLN A 67 -2.69 -10.93 5.31
N GLN A 68 -2.69 -12.16 4.81
CA GLN A 68 -3.74 -13.12 5.10
C GLN A 68 -3.69 -13.63 6.54
N GLY A 69 -2.51 -13.55 7.16
CA GLY A 69 -2.33 -13.93 8.55
C GLY A 69 -2.79 -12.91 9.58
N PHE A 70 -3.13 -11.69 9.15
CA PHE A 70 -3.54 -10.63 10.07
C PHE A 70 -5.03 -10.70 10.40
N SER A 71 -5.34 -10.47 11.67
CA SER A 71 -6.72 -10.30 12.13
C SER A 71 -7.31 -8.98 11.59
N PRO A 72 -8.64 -8.82 11.61
CA PRO A 72 -9.26 -7.53 11.26
C PRO A 72 -8.75 -6.35 12.09
N GLU A 73 -8.47 -6.56 13.36
CA GLU A 73 -7.88 -5.54 14.24
C GLU A 73 -6.48 -5.14 13.78
N GLN A 74 -5.66 -6.14 13.46
CA GLN A 74 -4.29 -5.89 12.98
C GLN A 74 -4.31 -5.15 11.65
N ARG A 75 -5.20 -5.51 10.75
CA ARG A 75 -5.36 -4.81 9.47
C ARG A 75 -5.76 -3.35 9.68
N ARG A 76 -6.67 -3.09 10.61
CA ARG A 76 -7.09 -1.73 10.95
C ARG A 76 -5.91 -0.92 11.49
N LEU A 77 -5.11 -1.52 12.35
CA LEU A 77 -3.92 -0.88 12.90
C LEU A 77 -2.92 -0.52 11.80
N ILE A 78 -2.67 -1.45 10.88
CA ILE A 78 -1.77 -1.22 9.75
C ILE A 78 -2.27 -0.07 8.87
N GLN A 79 -3.57 -0.01 8.61
CA GLN A 79 -4.17 1.06 7.83
C GLN A 79 -3.97 2.42 8.49
N GLN A 80 -4.21 2.52 9.79
CA GLN A 80 -4.01 3.76 10.54
C GLN A 80 -2.53 4.15 10.58
N TRP A 81 -1.67 3.18 10.78
CA TRP A 81 -0.22 3.37 10.78
C TRP A 81 0.27 3.99 9.46
N SER A 82 -0.25 3.49 8.33
CA SER A 82 0.14 3.96 7.00
C SER A 82 -0.20 5.43 6.77
N LYS A 83 -1.17 5.98 7.50
CA LYS A 83 -1.58 7.38 7.38
C LYS A 83 -0.77 8.33 8.25
N LEU A 84 0.03 7.79 9.17
CA LEU A 84 0.80 8.60 10.11
C LEU A 84 2.11 9.08 9.47
N ASP A 85 2.56 10.27 9.87
CA ASP A 85 3.89 10.75 9.53
C ASP A 85 4.93 10.09 10.45
N GLU A 86 6.20 10.39 10.20
CA GLU A 86 7.30 9.79 10.95
C GLU A 86 7.25 10.13 12.44
N SER A 87 6.92 11.38 12.79
CA SER A 87 6.82 11.82 14.17
C SER A 87 5.72 11.08 14.92
N ASP A 88 4.56 10.95 14.30
CA ASP A 88 3.41 10.27 14.91
C ASP A 88 3.67 8.77 15.05
N ARG A 89 4.37 8.16 14.10
CA ARG A 89 4.77 6.75 14.19
C ARG A 89 5.68 6.49 15.38
N ARG A 90 6.59 7.42 15.68
CA ARG A 90 7.45 7.32 16.86
C ARG A 90 6.64 7.34 18.15
N LEU A 91 5.65 8.22 18.23
CA LEU A 91 4.75 8.29 19.39
C LEU A 91 4.00 6.99 19.62
N VAL A 92 3.46 6.41 18.53
CA VAL A 92 2.75 5.13 18.59
C VAL A 92 3.66 4.02 19.07
N LEU A 93 4.90 3.95 18.56
CA LEU A 93 5.88 2.95 18.98
C LEU A 93 6.24 3.10 20.45
N GLN A 94 6.46 4.33 20.91
CA GLN A 94 6.77 4.60 22.32
C GLN A 94 5.62 4.17 23.23
N LEU A 95 4.39 4.47 22.84
CA LEU A 95 3.22 4.06 23.60
C LEU A 95 3.09 2.54 23.66
N THR A 96 3.27 1.89 22.54
CA THR A 96 3.20 0.42 22.45
C THR A 96 4.26 -0.23 23.34
N GLU A 97 5.49 0.27 23.29
CA GLU A 97 6.59 -0.22 24.12
C GLU A 97 6.29 -0.03 25.61
N ALA A 98 5.75 1.13 26.00
CA ALA A 98 5.39 1.41 27.37
C ALA A 98 4.33 0.44 27.87
N LEU A 99 3.32 0.13 27.03
CA LEU A 99 2.27 -0.83 27.36
C LEU A 99 2.80 -2.25 27.52
N ASN A 100 3.81 -2.61 26.72
CA ASN A 100 4.38 -3.96 26.75
C ASN A 100 5.32 -4.20 27.92
N LYS A 101 5.73 -3.15 28.64
CA LYS A 101 6.60 -3.25 29.81
C LYS A 101 5.86 -3.54 31.12
N LYS A 102 4.58 -3.70 31.07
CA LYS A 102 3.79 -3.99 32.27
C LYS A 102 3.99 -5.41 32.80
#